data_f039127f8b74ea735b93929eea46df39
#
_entry.id   f039127f8b74ea735b93929eea46df39
#
_cell.length_a   1.000
_cell.length_b   1.000
_cell.length_c   1.000
_cell.angle_alpha   90.00
_cell.angle_beta   90.00
_cell.angle_gamma   90.00
#
_symmetry.space_group_name_H-M   'P 1'
#
loop_
_entity.id
_entity.type
_entity.pdbx_description
1 polymer ?
#
loop_
_entity_poly.entity_id
_entity_poly.type
_entity_poly.pdbx_seq_one_letter_code
_entity_poly.pdbx_strand_id
1 'polypeptide(L)'
;IVYDKKTAKSAGSFIWDNEVGGMFIVTATAFKNTNADSLLEDITRIVDSFGKEPVTDKELEKVKNSVENDYINNMQTIMGKADALASFWTFHKNTGLINTMVDEYLSITKEDILKAAKKYLTRDNRVVITYLPKNGKEN
;
A
#
# COMPACT_ATOMS: atom_id res chain seq x y z
N ILE A 1 4.88 -6.53 -12.87
CA ILE A 1 3.96 -5.85 -13.82
C ILE A 1 4.72 -4.75 -14.57
N VAL A 2 5.36 -3.82 -13.87
CA VAL A 2 6.06 -2.69 -14.48
C VAL A 2 7.35 -3.17 -15.15
N TYR A 3 8.22 -3.89 -14.46
CA TYR A 3 9.54 -4.28 -14.95
C TYR A 3 9.54 -5.57 -15.76
N ASP A 4 8.90 -6.63 -15.27
CA ASP A 4 8.97 -7.96 -15.88
C ASP A 4 8.01 -8.09 -17.06
N LYS A 5 6.73 -7.73 -16.87
CA LYS A 5 5.72 -7.84 -17.93
C LYS A 5 5.59 -6.61 -18.81
N LYS A 6 6.03 -5.44 -18.35
CA LYS A 6 5.92 -4.16 -19.06
C LYS A 6 4.48 -3.84 -19.53
N THR A 7 3.49 -4.29 -18.77
CA THR A 7 2.06 -4.03 -19.06
C THR A 7 1.58 -2.73 -18.43
N ALA A 8 2.24 -2.28 -17.37
CA ALA A 8 1.93 -1.03 -16.70
C ALA A 8 3.10 -0.05 -16.77
N LYS A 9 2.80 1.23 -16.98
CA LYS A 9 3.73 2.35 -16.86
C LYS A 9 4.13 2.58 -15.40
N SER A 10 3.16 2.47 -14.51
CA SER A 10 3.35 2.56 -13.06
C SER A 10 2.34 1.67 -12.36
N ALA A 11 2.73 1.16 -11.19
CA ALA A 11 1.84 0.46 -10.28
C ALA A 11 2.28 0.77 -8.85
N GLY A 12 1.34 0.89 -7.94
CA GLY A 12 1.62 1.17 -6.54
C GLY A 12 0.42 0.85 -5.66
N SER A 13 0.65 0.87 -4.36
CA SER A 13 -0.41 0.72 -3.38
C SER A 13 -0.15 1.66 -2.19
N PHE A 14 -1.23 2.08 -1.56
CA PHE A 14 -1.18 2.91 -0.36
C PHE A 14 -2.43 2.69 0.47
N ILE A 15 -2.36 3.07 1.74
CA ILE A 15 -3.51 3.12 2.64
C ILE A 15 -3.99 4.57 2.68
N TRP A 16 -5.27 4.75 2.40
CA TRP A 16 -5.95 6.00 2.71
C TRP A 16 -6.61 5.82 4.07
N ASP A 17 -5.92 6.33 5.06
CA ASP A 17 -6.31 6.19 6.46
C ASP A 17 -7.15 7.38 6.93
N ASN A 18 -8.22 7.09 7.66
CA ASN A 18 -9.10 8.06 8.28
C ASN A 18 -9.47 7.59 9.69
N GLU A 19 -9.97 8.50 10.53
CA GLU A 19 -10.30 8.24 11.94
C GLU A 19 -11.29 7.07 12.14
N VAL A 20 -12.29 6.93 11.27
CA VAL A 20 -13.37 5.95 11.41
C VAL A 20 -13.17 4.71 10.53
N GLY A 21 -12.32 4.78 9.54
CA GLY A 21 -12.05 3.68 8.63
C GLY A 21 -11.07 4.08 7.55
N GLY A 22 -10.54 3.13 6.83
CA GLY A 22 -9.57 3.34 5.77
C GLY A 22 -9.81 2.47 4.56
N MET A 23 -9.08 2.75 3.49
CA MET A 23 -9.08 1.97 2.26
C MET A 23 -7.66 1.57 1.89
N PHE A 24 -7.47 0.31 1.56
CA PHE A 24 -6.25 -0.12 0.87
C PHE A 24 -6.47 0.06 -0.63
N ILE A 25 -5.70 0.95 -1.23
CA ILE A 25 -5.85 1.34 -2.62
C ILE A 25 -4.68 0.79 -3.43
N VAL A 26 -4.99 0.09 -4.51
CA VAL A 26 -4.01 -0.35 -5.51
C VAL A 26 -4.30 0.40 -6.80
N THR A 27 -3.30 1.04 -7.36
CA THR A 27 -3.40 1.79 -8.61
C THR A 27 -2.41 1.25 -9.62
N ALA A 28 -2.80 1.27 -10.90
CA ALA A 28 -1.88 1.02 -11.98
C ALA A 28 -2.28 1.85 -13.21
N THR A 29 -1.28 2.32 -13.93
CA THR A 29 -1.46 3.02 -15.20
C THR A 29 -0.93 2.14 -16.34
N ALA A 30 -1.81 1.77 -17.25
CA ALA A 30 -1.46 0.95 -18.41
C ALA A 30 -0.59 1.74 -19.41
N PHE A 31 0.23 1.05 -20.20
CA PHE A 31 0.78 1.62 -21.42
C PHE A 31 -0.33 1.82 -22.47
N LYS A 32 -0.11 2.72 -23.43
CA LYS A 32 -1.12 3.11 -24.45
C LYS A 32 -1.75 1.94 -25.20
N ASN A 33 -1.03 0.84 -25.37
CA ASN A 33 -1.48 -0.35 -26.12
C ASN A 33 -1.78 -1.56 -25.23
N THR A 34 -1.87 -1.38 -23.91
CA THR A 34 -2.17 -2.47 -22.98
C THR A 34 -3.68 -2.51 -22.75
N ASN A 35 -4.26 -3.70 -22.84
CA ASN A 35 -5.65 -3.92 -22.48
C ASN A 35 -5.83 -3.74 -20.96
N ALA A 36 -6.77 -2.90 -20.55
CA ALA A 36 -7.05 -2.61 -19.15
C ALA A 36 -7.52 -3.87 -18.40
N ASP A 37 -8.26 -4.76 -19.03
CA ASP A 37 -8.75 -5.99 -18.40
C ASP A 37 -7.58 -6.95 -18.09
N SER A 38 -6.63 -7.09 -19.01
CA SER A 38 -5.42 -7.89 -18.77
C SER A 38 -4.57 -7.34 -17.62
N LEU A 39 -4.47 -6.02 -17.51
CA LEU A 39 -3.78 -5.38 -16.38
C LEU A 39 -4.53 -5.62 -15.06
N LEU A 40 -5.86 -5.54 -15.08
CA LEU A 40 -6.70 -5.83 -13.92
C LEU A 40 -6.55 -7.29 -13.46
N GLU A 41 -6.49 -8.24 -14.39
CA GLU A 41 -6.26 -9.66 -14.09
C GLU A 41 -4.89 -9.86 -13.39
N ASP A 42 -3.84 -9.21 -13.89
CA ASP A 42 -2.50 -9.27 -13.29
C ASP A 42 -2.48 -8.71 -11.87
N ILE A 43 -3.11 -7.55 -11.65
CA ILE A 43 -3.24 -6.94 -10.32
C ILE A 43 -4.04 -7.86 -9.39
N THR A 44 -5.17 -8.35 -9.87
CA THR A 44 -6.05 -9.24 -9.09
C THR A 44 -5.30 -10.49 -8.64
N ARG A 45 -4.53 -11.12 -9.53
CA ARG A 45 -3.72 -12.29 -9.21
C ARG A 45 -2.67 -12.00 -8.14
N ILE A 46 -2.00 -10.85 -8.21
CA ILE A 46 -1.02 -10.44 -7.21
C ILE A 46 -1.69 -10.19 -5.86
N VAL A 47 -2.79 -9.43 -5.83
CA VAL A 47 -3.53 -9.15 -4.59
C VAL A 47 -4.07 -10.45 -3.98
N ASP A 48 -4.65 -11.33 -4.78
CA ASP A 48 -5.18 -12.62 -4.32
C ASP A 48 -4.07 -13.56 -3.80
N SER A 49 -2.80 -13.40 -4.24
CA SER A 49 -1.69 -14.22 -3.75
C SER A 49 -1.33 -13.95 -2.29
N PHE A 50 -1.48 -12.72 -1.81
CA PHE A 50 -1.23 -12.36 -0.39
C PHE A 50 -2.15 -13.08 0.60
N GLY A 51 -3.34 -13.48 0.16
CA GLY A 51 -4.27 -14.28 0.97
C GLY A 51 -4.03 -15.79 0.92
N LYS A 52 -3.15 -16.26 0.03
CA LYS A 52 -2.88 -17.69 -0.17
C LYS A 52 -1.57 -18.13 0.46
N GLU A 53 -0.52 -17.36 0.26
CA GLU A 53 0.83 -17.69 0.69
C GLU A 53 1.42 -16.52 1.48
N PRO A 54 2.19 -16.80 2.54
CA PRO A 54 2.90 -15.76 3.27
C PRO A 54 3.97 -15.14 2.38
N VAL A 55 4.28 -13.88 2.62
CA VAL A 55 5.42 -13.20 1.99
C VAL A 55 6.73 -13.86 2.39
N THR A 56 7.75 -13.74 1.56
CA THR A 56 9.08 -14.26 1.87
C THR A 56 9.77 -13.42 2.95
N ASP A 57 10.73 -14.00 3.67
CA ASP A 57 11.53 -13.28 4.67
C ASP A 57 12.23 -12.07 4.05
N LYS A 58 12.77 -12.23 2.84
CA LYS A 58 13.45 -11.17 2.11
C LYS A 58 12.51 -9.99 1.76
N GLU A 59 11.28 -10.29 1.39
CA GLU A 59 10.28 -9.24 1.10
C GLU A 59 9.88 -8.50 2.37
N LEU A 60 9.63 -9.23 3.45
CA LEU A 60 9.28 -8.63 4.74
C LEU A 60 10.42 -7.76 5.27
N GLU A 61 11.65 -8.26 5.25
CA GLU A 61 12.85 -7.52 5.67
C GLU A 61 13.02 -6.23 4.86
N LYS A 62 12.88 -6.33 3.53
CA LYS A 62 12.95 -5.14 2.64
C LYS A 62 11.92 -4.08 3.02
N VAL A 63 10.68 -4.48 3.31
CA VAL A 63 9.62 -3.54 3.70
C VAL A 63 9.91 -2.94 5.07
N LYS A 64 10.32 -3.74 6.05
CA LYS A 64 10.70 -3.27 7.38
C LYS A 64 11.82 -2.22 7.32
N ASN A 65 12.88 -2.51 6.57
CA ASN A 65 13.98 -1.57 6.37
C ASN A 65 13.52 -0.27 5.69
N SER A 66 12.58 -0.34 4.75
CA SER A 66 12.01 0.85 4.12
C SER A 66 11.23 1.69 5.10
N VAL A 67 10.33 1.07 5.88
CA VAL A 67 9.51 1.77 6.89
C VAL A 67 10.40 2.43 7.96
N GLU A 68 11.42 1.72 8.44
CA GLU A 68 12.36 2.26 9.43
C GLU A 68 13.12 3.48 8.88
N ASN A 69 13.65 3.37 7.65
CA ASN A 69 14.36 4.47 7.00
C ASN A 69 13.45 5.68 6.78
N ASP A 70 12.22 5.46 6.30
CA ASP A 70 11.27 6.53 6.05
C ASP A 70 10.88 7.25 7.36
N TYR A 71 10.68 6.47 8.42
CA TYR A 71 10.39 7.02 9.74
C TYR A 71 11.58 7.86 10.28
N ILE A 72 12.79 7.33 10.23
CA ILE A 72 14.01 8.03 10.68
C ILE A 72 14.18 9.33 9.90
N ASN A 73 14.06 9.28 8.56
CA ASN A 73 14.19 10.47 7.72
C ASN A 73 13.14 11.53 8.04
N ASN A 74 11.89 11.12 8.24
CA ASN A 74 10.81 12.04 8.63
C ASN A 74 11.10 12.68 10.00
N MET A 75 11.57 11.89 10.96
CA MET A 75 11.89 12.37 12.30
C MET A 75 13.16 13.27 12.38
N GLN A 76 13.95 13.36 11.32
CA GLN A 76 15.07 14.32 11.27
C GLN A 76 14.58 15.76 11.03
N THR A 77 13.37 15.95 10.51
CA THR A 77 12.83 17.27 10.21
C THR A 77 11.97 17.81 11.36
N ILE A 78 11.99 19.13 11.56
CA ILE A 78 11.13 19.80 12.56
C ILE A 78 9.65 19.59 12.21
N MET A 79 9.30 19.70 10.91
CA MET A 79 7.94 19.51 10.45
C MET A 79 7.46 18.07 10.66
N GLY A 80 8.28 17.08 10.34
CA GLY A 80 7.94 15.67 10.56
C GLY A 80 7.68 15.34 12.03
N LYS A 81 8.50 15.88 12.94
CA LYS A 81 8.27 15.73 14.38
C LYS A 81 6.97 16.40 14.83
N ALA A 82 6.73 17.64 14.38
CA ALA A 82 5.51 18.37 14.74
C ALA A 82 4.25 17.66 14.24
N ASP A 83 4.26 17.19 13.01
CA ASP A 83 3.17 16.44 12.38
C ASP A 83 2.89 15.12 13.11
N ALA A 84 3.94 14.36 13.41
CA ALA A 84 3.82 13.11 14.15
C ALA A 84 3.23 13.34 15.55
N LEU A 85 3.74 14.31 16.30
CA LEU A 85 3.23 14.64 17.64
C LEU A 85 1.77 15.09 17.60
N ALA A 86 1.41 15.93 16.63
CA ALA A 86 0.04 16.39 16.44
C ALA A 86 -0.90 15.24 16.10
N SER A 87 -0.50 14.36 15.17
CA SER A 87 -1.27 13.19 14.77
C SER A 87 -1.44 12.20 15.91
N PHE A 88 -0.38 11.85 16.62
CA PHE A 88 -0.45 10.92 17.76
C PHE A 88 -1.31 11.47 18.88
N TRP A 89 -1.27 12.77 19.14
CA TRP A 89 -2.16 13.37 20.13
C TRP A 89 -3.61 13.40 19.64
N THR A 90 -3.83 13.80 18.40
CA THR A 90 -5.19 13.94 17.84
C THR A 90 -5.93 12.62 17.82
N PHE A 91 -5.31 11.57 17.29
CA PHE A 91 -5.97 10.29 17.04
C PHE A 91 -5.82 9.29 18.18
N HIS A 92 -4.69 9.30 18.89
CA HIS A 92 -4.38 8.30 19.93
C HIS A 92 -4.31 8.87 21.35
N LYS A 93 -4.35 10.20 21.51
CA LYS A 93 -4.15 10.89 22.81
C LYS A 93 -2.85 10.50 23.51
N ASN A 94 -1.85 10.07 22.75
CA ASN A 94 -0.58 9.56 23.24
C ASN A 94 0.58 9.99 22.35
N THR A 95 1.28 11.05 22.72
CA THR A 95 2.46 11.53 22.01
C THR A 95 3.69 10.62 22.18
N GLY A 96 3.70 9.73 23.20
CA GLY A 96 4.77 8.76 23.42
C GLY A 96 4.95 7.76 22.28
N LEU A 97 3.92 7.58 21.43
CA LEU A 97 3.98 6.74 20.21
C LEU A 97 5.10 7.16 19.26
N ILE A 98 5.56 8.40 19.31
CA ILE A 98 6.72 8.85 18.51
C ILE A 98 7.99 8.03 18.79
N ASN A 99 8.08 7.40 19.97
CA ASN A 99 9.24 6.59 20.33
C ASN A 99 9.06 5.08 20.09
N THR A 100 7.84 4.61 19.89
CA THR A 100 7.52 3.17 19.86
C THR A 100 6.87 2.71 18.56
N MET A 101 6.34 3.64 17.75
CA MET A 101 5.60 3.29 16.54
C MET A 101 6.42 2.44 15.55
N VAL A 102 7.71 2.77 15.39
CA VAL A 102 8.58 2.01 14.50
C VAL A 102 8.79 0.57 14.98
N ASP A 103 8.91 0.37 16.30
CA ASP A 103 9.07 -0.97 16.87
C ASP A 103 7.82 -1.84 16.66
N GLU A 104 6.63 -1.22 16.71
CA GLU A 104 5.37 -1.90 16.39
C GLU A 104 5.36 -2.38 14.93
N TYR A 105 5.78 -1.55 13.97
CA TYR A 105 5.93 -1.97 12.58
C TYR A 105 6.98 -3.08 12.41
N LEU A 106 8.11 -2.99 13.09
CA LEU A 106 9.16 -4.00 13.02
C LEU A 106 8.76 -5.33 13.67
N SER A 107 7.79 -5.33 14.57
CA SER A 107 7.27 -6.55 15.21
C SER A 107 6.32 -7.36 14.32
N ILE A 108 5.79 -6.79 13.22
CA ILE A 108 4.85 -7.46 12.32
C ILE A 108 5.48 -8.72 11.72
N THR A 109 4.73 -9.81 11.74
CA THR A 109 5.14 -11.11 11.20
C THR A 109 4.53 -11.39 9.82
N LYS A 110 5.04 -12.42 9.15
CA LYS A 110 4.44 -12.90 7.88
C LYS A 110 3.01 -13.40 8.09
N GLU A 111 2.77 -14.01 9.22
CA GLU A 111 1.48 -14.54 9.65
C GLU A 111 0.45 -13.41 9.85
N ASP A 112 0.88 -12.28 10.41
CA ASP A 112 0.02 -11.11 10.58
C ASP A 112 -0.39 -10.53 9.23
N ILE A 113 0.55 -10.43 8.29
CA ILE A 113 0.27 -9.99 6.91
C ILE A 113 -0.71 -10.93 6.23
N LEU A 114 -0.47 -12.25 6.30
CA LEU A 114 -1.36 -13.25 5.71
C LEU A 114 -2.77 -13.19 6.31
N LYS A 115 -2.87 -13.02 7.63
CA LYS A 115 -4.15 -12.90 8.35
C LYS A 115 -4.89 -11.64 7.92
N ALA A 116 -4.20 -10.50 7.82
CA ALA A 116 -4.79 -9.26 7.36
C ALA A 116 -5.25 -9.37 5.89
N ALA A 117 -4.44 -9.96 5.01
CA ALA A 117 -4.80 -10.17 3.62
C ALA A 117 -6.05 -11.06 3.47
N LYS A 118 -6.13 -12.16 4.20
CA LYS A 118 -7.32 -13.05 4.21
C LYS A 118 -8.57 -12.34 4.69
N LYS A 119 -8.43 -11.40 5.62
CA LYS A 119 -9.57 -10.67 6.18
C LYS A 119 -10.04 -9.53 5.27
N TYR A 120 -9.13 -8.77 4.70
CA TYR A 120 -9.45 -7.50 4.05
C TYR A 120 -9.33 -7.52 2.52
N LEU A 121 -8.44 -8.33 1.95
CA LEU A 121 -8.18 -8.35 0.50
C LEU A 121 -9.04 -9.40 -0.23
N THR A 122 -10.28 -9.59 0.20
CA THR A 122 -11.23 -10.52 -0.43
C THR A 122 -11.90 -9.87 -1.63
N ARG A 123 -12.44 -10.70 -2.54
CA ARG A 123 -13.16 -10.21 -3.71
C ARG A 123 -14.44 -9.46 -3.37
N ASP A 124 -15.14 -9.92 -2.32
CA ASP A 124 -16.41 -9.33 -1.88
C ASP A 124 -16.20 -7.98 -1.16
N ASN A 125 -14.96 -7.69 -0.73
CA ASN A 125 -14.58 -6.44 -0.09
C ASN A 125 -13.76 -5.55 -1.02
N ARG A 126 -14.09 -5.54 -2.32
CA ARG A 126 -13.31 -4.84 -3.35
C ARG A 126 -14.20 -4.02 -4.28
N VAL A 127 -13.76 -2.80 -4.56
CA VAL A 127 -14.31 -1.97 -5.64
C VAL A 127 -13.23 -1.81 -6.70
N VAL A 128 -13.60 -2.01 -7.97
CA VAL A 128 -12.71 -1.81 -9.12
C VAL A 128 -13.23 -0.67 -9.95
N ILE A 129 -12.36 0.30 -10.23
CA ILE A 129 -12.67 1.44 -11.09
C ILE A 129 -11.66 1.46 -12.23
N THR A 130 -12.15 1.41 -13.46
CA THR A 130 -11.33 1.49 -14.66
C THR A 130 -11.59 2.81 -15.36
N TYR A 131 -10.55 3.60 -15.54
CA TYR A 131 -10.59 4.83 -16.32
C TYR A 131 -10.04 4.56 -17.71
N LEU A 132 -10.88 4.73 -18.73
CA LEU A 132 -10.47 4.64 -20.12
C LEU A 132 -10.38 6.03 -20.73
N PRO A 133 -9.42 6.26 -21.66
CA PRO A 133 -9.40 7.50 -22.41
C PRO A 133 -10.72 7.65 -23.19
N LYS A 134 -11.30 8.82 -23.15
CA LYS A 134 -12.41 9.14 -24.03
C LYS A 134 -11.90 8.99 -25.47
N ASN A 135 -12.54 8.16 -26.30
CA ASN A 135 -12.21 8.04 -27.70
C ASN A 135 -12.33 9.44 -28.33
N GLY A 136 -11.23 10.14 -28.38
CA GLY A 136 -11.13 11.40 -29.09
C GLY A 136 -11.34 11.09 -30.56
N LYS A 137 -12.35 11.64 -31.18
CA LYS A 137 -12.30 11.89 -32.60
C LYS A 137 -11.08 12.82 -32.76
N GLU A 138 -10.00 12.32 -33.35
CA GLU A 138 -8.99 13.18 -33.92
C GLU A 138 -9.71 14.05 -34.96
N ASN A 139 -9.81 15.33 -34.67
CA ASN A 139 -10.15 16.35 -35.66
C ASN A 139 -8.89 16.67 -36.44
#